data_df634c4c30816cf0a8a04d85c2b4795e
#
_entry.id   df634c4c30816cf0a8a04d85c2b4795e
#
_cell.length_a   1.000
_cell.length_b   1.000
_cell.length_c   1.000
_cell.angle_alpha   90.00
_cell.angle_beta   90.00
_cell.angle_gamma   90.00
#
_symmetry.space_group_name_H-M   'P 1'
#
loop_
_entity.id
_entity.type
_entity.pdbx_description
1 polymer ?
#
loop_
_entity_poly.entity_id
_entity_poly.type
_entity_poly.pdbx_seq_one_letter_code
_entity_poly.pdbx_strand_id
1 'polypeptide(L)'
;MMQKEKTGIKKTVVIISGGFDPIHPGHLDYIREARAMGDWLIVGLNSDEWLTRKKGRAFMCFDDRWCMLMATEGVDDVISFDDSDDTAIDLISRVMNMPVSGNVEYIFANGGDRDITTTPENSISTDNIKFRYGVGGGKSSSSSELLAQWSEGNNIIRDWGIYKILLQDSRIKVKELVIQPNKCISYQKHFLRSEIWFVSQGQCTVKHSKGKRTDYTMHNLREDDVFTVRANEWHQISNPYLTPCHIIEIQYGSDTSEEDIQRDE
;
A
#
# COMPACT_ATOMS: atom_id res chain seq x y z
N MET A 1 27.30 58.60 17.44
CA MET A 1 26.39 57.64 18.13
C MET A 1 26.03 56.56 17.11
N MET A 2 26.73 55.46 17.10
CA MET A 2 26.40 54.30 16.26
C MET A 2 25.27 53.56 16.98
N GLN A 3 24.06 53.55 16.41
CA GLN A 3 23.02 52.67 16.82
C GLN A 3 23.45 51.21 16.52
N LYS A 4 23.62 50.42 17.58
CA LYS A 4 23.71 48.96 17.44
C LYS A 4 22.38 48.48 16.95
N GLU A 5 22.32 48.04 15.66
CA GLU A 5 21.25 47.19 15.17
C GLU A 5 21.11 46.01 16.11
N LYS A 6 19.92 45.89 16.71
CA LYS A 6 19.52 44.67 17.41
C LYS A 6 19.42 43.58 16.32
N THR A 7 20.46 42.75 16.27
CA THR A 7 20.40 41.49 15.49
C THR A 7 19.26 40.66 16.09
N GLY A 8 18.11 40.73 15.50
CA GLY A 8 16.98 39.86 15.84
C GLY A 8 17.44 38.41 15.66
N ILE A 9 17.04 37.54 16.59
CA ILE A 9 17.33 36.12 16.52
C ILE A 9 16.77 35.62 15.18
N LYS A 10 17.63 35.09 14.31
CA LYS A 10 17.26 34.51 13.04
C LYS A 10 16.54 33.18 13.32
N LYS A 11 15.31 33.03 12.85
CA LYS A 11 14.54 31.79 12.94
C LYS A 11 14.77 30.93 11.71
N THR A 12 14.86 29.63 11.89
CA THR A 12 15.02 28.68 10.79
C THR A 12 13.80 27.79 10.67
N VAL A 13 13.13 27.83 9.52
CA VAL A 13 12.00 26.96 9.19
C VAL A 13 12.50 25.87 8.25
N VAL A 14 12.33 24.63 8.68
CA VAL A 14 12.66 23.45 7.87
C VAL A 14 11.41 22.94 7.20
N ILE A 15 11.51 22.62 5.93
CA ILE A 15 10.42 22.13 5.08
C ILE A 15 10.84 20.76 4.55
N ILE A 16 9.99 19.78 4.72
CA ILE A 16 10.11 18.45 4.10
C ILE A 16 8.83 18.12 3.35
N SER A 17 8.91 17.21 2.38
CA SER A 17 7.73 16.72 1.67
C SER A 17 7.77 15.21 1.46
N GLY A 18 6.58 14.61 1.36
CA GLY A 18 6.48 13.18 1.07
C GLY A 18 5.06 12.64 1.16
N GLY A 19 4.90 11.41 0.69
CA GLY A 19 3.63 10.68 0.77
C GLY A 19 3.37 10.08 2.14
N PHE A 20 4.40 9.64 2.88
CA PHE A 20 4.31 9.00 4.20
C PHE A 20 3.25 7.88 4.27
N ASP A 21 3.23 7.02 3.26
CA ASP A 21 2.17 6.06 3.01
C ASP A 21 2.68 4.62 2.80
N PRO A 22 2.66 3.77 3.86
CA PRO A 22 2.50 4.13 5.26
C PRO A 22 3.76 4.80 5.84
N ILE A 23 3.62 5.44 7.01
CA ILE A 23 4.76 5.93 7.77
C ILE A 23 5.58 4.74 8.31
N HIS A 24 6.91 4.87 8.33
CA HIS A 24 7.83 3.82 8.74
C HIS A 24 9.09 4.41 9.41
N PRO A 25 9.94 3.59 10.07
CA PRO A 25 11.11 4.08 10.79
C PRO A 25 11.99 5.05 10.00
N GLY A 26 12.23 4.79 8.71
CA GLY A 26 13.00 5.71 7.85
C GLY A 26 12.37 7.10 7.70
N HIS A 27 11.04 7.20 7.73
CA HIS A 27 10.37 8.51 7.79
C HIS A 27 10.58 9.19 9.14
N LEU A 28 10.59 8.44 10.25
CA LEU A 28 10.85 9.02 11.58
C LEU A 28 12.28 9.54 11.69
N ASP A 29 13.26 8.83 11.15
CA ASP A 29 14.64 9.28 11.11
C ASP A 29 14.78 10.55 10.24
N TYR A 30 14.09 10.61 9.10
CA TYR A 30 14.03 11.79 8.26
C TYR A 30 13.44 13.00 9.00
N ILE A 31 12.32 12.81 9.70
CA ILE A 31 11.66 13.86 10.51
C ILE A 31 12.60 14.35 11.63
N ARG A 32 13.25 13.42 12.36
CA ARG A 32 14.17 13.79 13.46
C ARG A 32 15.36 14.58 12.97
N GLU A 33 15.99 14.14 11.89
CA GLU A 33 17.16 14.83 11.34
C GLU A 33 16.78 16.19 10.77
N ALA A 34 15.66 16.28 10.04
CA ALA A 34 15.13 17.54 9.55
C ALA A 34 14.80 18.51 10.70
N ARG A 35 14.14 18.04 11.76
CA ARG A 35 13.82 18.85 12.94
C ARG A 35 15.07 19.42 13.63
N ALA A 36 16.16 18.69 13.65
CA ALA A 36 17.43 19.13 14.22
C ALA A 36 18.11 20.28 13.46
N MET A 37 17.65 20.57 12.22
CA MET A 37 18.24 21.62 11.37
C MET A 37 17.64 23.02 11.61
N GLY A 38 16.54 23.13 12.35
CA GLY A 38 15.89 24.42 12.55
C GLY A 38 14.97 24.48 13.76
N ASP A 39 14.30 25.64 13.89
CA ASP A 39 13.41 25.93 15.00
C ASP A 39 11.99 25.39 14.80
N TRP A 40 11.56 25.30 13.53
CA TRP A 40 10.25 24.77 13.11
C TRP A 40 10.39 23.79 11.97
N LEU A 41 9.65 22.69 12.04
CA LEU A 41 9.55 21.69 10.98
C LEU A 41 8.12 21.66 10.42
N ILE A 42 7.99 22.00 9.14
CA ILE A 42 6.75 21.93 8.39
C ILE A 42 6.83 20.77 7.42
N VAL A 43 5.83 19.90 7.45
CA VAL A 43 5.73 18.73 6.55
C VAL A 43 4.70 19.02 5.47
N GLY A 44 5.11 19.05 4.23
CA GLY A 44 4.22 19.00 3.08
C GLY A 44 3.77 17.58 2.81
N LEU A 45 2.47 17.33 2.94
CA LEU A 45 1.90 16.02 2.70
C LEU A 45 1.33 15.93 1.28
N ASN A 46 1.86 14.98 0.50
CA ASN A 46 1.35 14.73 -0.85
C ASN A 46 -0.09 14.21 -0.86
N SER A 47 -0.82 14.56 -1.90
CA SER A 47 -2.22 14.15 -2.11
C SER A 47 -2.39 12.65 -2.36
N ASP A 48 -3.62 12.14 -2.24
CA ASP A 48 -3.96 10.76 -2.60
C ASP A 48 -3.86 10.56 -4.12
N GLU A 49 -4.12 11.61 -4.90
CA GLU A 49 -3.94 11.64 -6.35
C GLU A 49 -2.47 11.46 -6.73
N TRP A 50 -1.55 12.13 -6.04
CA TRP A 50 -0.11 11.96 -6.24
C TRP A 50 0.34 10.54 -5.93
N LEU A 51 -0.12 9.96 -4.82
CA LEU A 51 0.17 8.57 -4.47
C LEU A 51 -0.39 7.60 -5.51
N THR A 52 -1.58 7.88 -6.03
CA THR A 52 -2.19 7.08 -7.10
C THR A 52 -1.36 7.13 -8.38
N ARG A 53 -0.87 8.33 -8.77
CA ARG A 53 0.05 8.45 -9.92
C ARG A 53 1.37 7.71 -9.70
N LYS A 54 1.94 7.75 -8.49
CA LYS A 54 3.26 7.17 -8.17
C LYS A 54 3.23 5.67 -7.85
N LYS A 55 2.17 5.16 -7.21
CA LYS A 55 2.11 3.81 -6.64
C LYS A 55 0.86 3.02 -7.07
N GLY A 56 -0.01 3.59 -7.90
CA GLY A 56 -1.26 3.00 -8.34
C GLY A 56 -2.44 3.20 -7.38
N ARG A 57 -2.18 3.45 -6.10
CA ARG A 57 -3.20 3.79 -5.08
C ARG A 57 -2.55 4.40 -3.85
N ALA A 58 -3.32 5.12 -3.05
CA ALA A 58 -2.99 5.40 -1.66
C ALA A 58 -3.32 4.17 -0.78
N PHE A 59 -2.44 3.83 0.17
CA PHE A 59 -2.72 2.81 1.20
C PHE A 59 -3.55 3.40 2.33
N MET A 60 -3.20 4.61 2.78
CA MET A 60 -3.96 5.39 3.76
C MET A 60 -4.48 6.67 3.11
N CYS A 61 -5.70 7.09 3.46
CA CYS A 61 -6.24 8.35 2.97
C CYS A 61 -5.44 9.56 3.51
N PHE A 62 -5.59 10.71 2.87
CA PHE A 62 -4.86 11.93 3.23
C PHE A 62 -5.06 12.30 4.71
N ASP A 63 -6.30 12.25 5.20
CA ASP A 63 -6.63 12.66 6.58
C ASP A 63 -5.96 11.76 7.64
N ASP A 64 -5.90 10.46 7.41
CA ASP A 64 -5.23 9.51 8.31
C ASP A 64 -3.72 9.79 8.37
N ARG A 65 -3.09 9.99 7.21
CA ARG A 65 -1.66 10.32 7.11
C ARG A 65 -1.34 11.65 7.76
N TRP A 66 -2.23 12.64 7.57
CA TRP A 66 -2.13 13.97 8.18
C TRP A 66 -2.21 13.87 9.70
N CYS A 67 -3.20 13.15 10.25
CA CYS A 67 -3.34 12.93 11.69
C CYS A 67 -2.11 12.26 12.30
N MET A 68 -1.55 11.25 11.65
CA MET A 68 -0.34 10.55 12.13
C MET A 68 0.88 11.47 12.16
N LEU A 69 1.07 12.30 11.14
CA LEU A 69 2.18 13.25 11.08
C LEU A 69 2.03 14.32 12.15
N MET A 70 0.85 14.90 12.35
CA MET A 70 0.58 15.87 13.41
C MET A 70 0.80 15.31 14.82
N ALA A 71 0.64 14.01 15.02
CA ALA A 71 0.93 13.32 16.27
C ALA A 71 2.41 12.91 16.41
N THR A 72 3.23 13.09 15.36
CA THR A 72 4.64 12.69 15.36
C THR A 72 5.50 13.75 16.04
N GLU A 73 6.29 13.33 17.02
CA GLU A 73 7.21 14.22 17.74
C GLU A 73 8.17 14.91 16.76
N GLY A 74 8.30 16.23 16.92
CA GLY A 74 9.18 17.06 16.10
C GLY A 74 8.53 17.68 14.87
N VAL A 75 7.28 17.33 14.55
CA VAL A 75 6.48 17.98 13.50
C VAL A 75 5.71 19.14 14.16
N ASP A 76 5.91 20.35 13.66
CA ASP A 76 5.22 21.53 14.17
C ASP A 76 3.95 21.84 13.36
N ASP A 77 3.94 21.53 12.06
CA ASP A 77 2.76 21.68 11.21
C ASP A 77 2.79 20.74 9.99
N VAL A 78 1.62 20.37 9.48
CA VAL A 78 1.44 19.59 8.27
C VAL A 78 0.52 20.35 7.34
N ILE A 79 0.94 20.55 6.09
CA ILE A 79 0.15 21.31 5.12
C ILE A 79 -0.03 20.54 3.80
N SER A 80 -1.19 20.72 3.21
CA SER A 80 -1.47 20.30 1.84
C SER A 80 -0.91 21.33 0.85
N PHE A 81 -0.55 20.88 -0.34
CA PHE A 81 -0.06 21.73 -1.41
C PHE A 81 -0.46 21.15 -2.77
N ASP A 82 -0.35 21.95 -3.82
CA ASP A 82 -0.57 21.49 -5.19
C ASP A 82 0.65 20.68 -5.64
N ASP A 83 0.47 19.37 -5.80
CA ASP A 83 1.48 18.42 -6.27
C ASP A 83 1.14 17.82 -7.64
N SER A 84 0.28 18.49 -8.40
CA SER A 84 -0.17 18.05 -9.73
C SER A 84 0.94 18.00 -10.76
N ASP A 85 1.99 18.80 -10.57
CA ASP A 85 3.21 18.86 -11.40
C ASP A 85 4.36 17.96 -10.89
N ASP A 86 4.09 17.11 -9.88
CA ASP A 86 5.04 16.23 -9.21
C ASP A 86 6.19 16.96 -8.48
N THR A 87 6.06 18.25 -8.20
CA THR A 87 7.03 19.07 -7.44
C THR A 87 6.50 19.54 -6.09
N ALA A 88 7.39 19.99 -5.21
CA ALA A 88 7.04 20.65 -3.95
C ALA A 88 7.22 22.20 -4.04
N ILE A 89 7.22 22.76 -5.23
CA ILE A 89 7.41 24.21 -5.44
C ILE A 89 6.27 25.01 -4.79
N ASP A 90 5.02 24.57 -4.94
CA ASP A 90 3.86 25.23 -4.30
C ASP A 90 3.97 25.17 -2.77
N LEU A 91 4.40 24.02 -2.20
CA LEU A 91 4.66 23.88 -0.77
C LEU A 91 5.64 24.95 -0.27
N ILE A 92 6.81 25.03 -0.90
CA ILE A 92 7.86 25.98 -0.51
C ILE A 92 7.31 27.42 -0.61
N SER A 93 6.61 27.73 -1.68
CA SER A 93 6.00 29.06 -1.89
C SER A 93 4.98 29.40 -0.81
N ARG A 94 4.13 28.47 -0.44
CA ARG A 94 3.13 28.64 0.67
C ARG A 94 3.82 28.93 1.98
N VAL A 95 4.82 28.11 2.36
CA VAL A 95 5.53 28.25 3.63
C VAL A 95 6.30 29.58 3.69
N MET A 96 6.96 29.99 2.60
CA MET A 96 7.68 31.26 2.56
C MET A 96 6.76 32.49 2.64
N ASN A 97 5.49 32.36 2.26
CA ASN A 97 4.49 33.42 2.34
C ASN A 97 3.69 33.41 3.66
N MET A 98 3.97 32.48 4.58
CA MET A 98 3.35 32.51 5.90
C MET A 98 3.78 33.73 6.70
N PRO A 99 2.88 34.31 7.50
CA PRO A 99 3.19 35.49 8.30
C PRO A 99 4.08 35.12 9.50
N VAL A 100 5.38 35.06 9.28
CA VAL A 100 6.38 34.80 10.34
C VAL A 100 7.07 36.12 10.69
N SER A 101 7.09 36.49 11.97
CA SER A 101 7.74 37.70 12.43
C SER A 101 9.26 37.53 12.55
N GLY A 102 10.02 38.48 12.02
CA GLY A 102 11.49 38.51 12.15
C GLY A 102 12.24 38.08 10.88
N ASN A 103 13.55 37.88 11.01
CA ASN A 103 14.39 37.38 9.91
C ASN A 103 14.30 35.87 9.88
N VAL A 104 13.79 35.29 8.76
CA VAL A 104 13.57 33.85 8.61
C VAL A 104 14.48 33.30 7.53
N GLU A 105 15.15 32.20 7.84
CA GLU A 105 15.84 31.35 6.88
C GLU A 105 15.02 30.07 6.67
N TYR A 106 14.93 29.62 5.44
CA TYR A 106 14.23 28.39 5.09
C TYR A 106 15.25 27.32 4.68
N ILE A 107 14.97 26.06 5.06
CA ILE A 107 15.71 24.90 4.62
C ILE A 107 14.72 23.92 4.01
N PHE A 108 14.86 23.65 2.71
CA PHE A 108 14.14 22.53 2.09
C PHE A 108 15.04 21.28 2.19
N ALA A 109 14.63 20.33 3.01
CA ALA A 109 15.41 19.12 3.28
C ALA A 109 14.83 17.94 2.50
N ASN A 110 15.67 17.24 1.76
CA ASN A 110 15.33 16.09 0.94
C ASN A 110 15.91 14.81 1.53
N GLY A 111 15.05 13.78 1.69
CA GLY A 111 15.46 12.45 2.12
C GLY A 111 15.68 11.50 0.94
N GLY A 112 16.19 10.30 1.26
CA GLY A 112 16.41 9.23 0.29
C GLY A 112 17.46 9.54 -0.77
N ASP A 113 17.17 9.20 -2.00
CA ASP A 113 18.10 9.22 -3.14
C ASP A 113 18.06 10.54 -3.92
N ARG A 114 17.35 11.56 -3.41
CA ARG A 114 17.28 12.88 -4.06
C ARG A 114 18.58 13.64 -3.88
N ASP A 115 19.03 14.26 -4.97
CA ASP A 115 20.20 15.11 -5.04
C ASP A 115 19.93 16.42 -5.81
N ILE A 116 20.95 17.22 -6.00
CA ILE A 116 20.83 18.50 -6.68
C ILE A 116 20.33 18.36 -8.14
N THR A 117 20.56 17.23 -8.79
CA THR A 117 20.21 17.00 -10.21
C THR A 117 18.80 16.46 -10.37
N THR A 118 18.27 15.82 -9.32
CA THR A 118 16.95 15.16 -9.32
C THR A 118 15.85 15.96 -8.61
N THR A 119 16.19 17.16 -8.09
CA THR A 119 15.30 18.00 -7.29
C THR A 119 14.87 19.24 -8.08
N PRO A 120 13.67 19.26 -8.70
CA PRO A 120 13.19 20.39 -9.50
C PRO A 120 13.01 21.68 -8.70
N GLU A 121 12.81 21.57 -7.39
CA GLU A 121 12.69 22.67 -6.44
C GLU A 121 13.94 23.57 -6.39
N ASN A 122 15.10 23.07 -6.85
CA ASN A 122 16.32 23.89 -7.00
C ASN A 122 16.16 25.07 -7.97
N SER A 123 15.12 25.08 -8.80
CA SER A 123 14.76 26.21 -9.65
C SER A 123 14.33 27.46 -8.86
N ILE A 124 13.96 27.28 -7.59
CA ILE A 124 13.62 28.40 -6.70
C ILE A 124 14.93 29.12 -6.34
N SER A 125 15.16 30.26 -6.94
CA SER A 125 16.34 31.09 -6.72
C SER A 125 15.98 32.28 -5.82
N THR A 126 16.12 32.07 -4.50
CA THR A 126 16.06 33.19 -3.51
C THR A 126 17.15 33.02 -2.47
N ASP A 127 17.67 34.12 -1.96
CA ASP A 127 18.77 34.11 -0.97
C ASP A 127 18.36 33.54 0.38
N ASN A 128 17.04 33.34 0.61
CA ASN A 128 16.50 32.95 1.91
C ASN A 128 16.24 31.45 2.05
N ILE A 129 16.43 30.63 1.02
CA ILE A 129 16.23 29.18 1.08
C ILE A 129 17.52 28.41 0.82
N LYS A 130 17.75 27.38 1.60
CA LYS A 130 18.86 26.44 1.42
C LYS A 130 18.30 25.04 1.19
N PHE A 131 18.94 24.29 0.29
CA PHE A 131 18.62 22.90 0.03
C PHE A 131 19.56 21.97 0.77
N ARG A 132 19.02 20.90 1.36
CA ARG A 132 19.77 19.83 2.01
C ARG A 132 19.32 18.48 1.44
N TYR A 133 20.28 17.58 1.28
CA TYR A 133 20.08 16.27 0.67
C TYR A 133 20.59 15.16 1.58
N GLY A 134 20.07 13.94 1.39
CA GLY A 134 20.47 12.76 2.16
C GLY A 134 20.04 12.79 3.63
N VAL A 135 19.01 13.58 3.94
CA VAL A 135 18.48 13.73 5.31
C VAL A 135 17.73 12.46 5.71
N GLY A 136 17.96 11.97 6.93
CA GLY A 136 17.41 10.70 7.41
C GLY A 136 18.25 9.47 7.09
N GLY A 137 19.48 9.68 6.56
CA GLY A 137 20.41 8.59 6.25
C GLY A 137 20.05 7.80 5.01
N GLY A 138 20.74 6.66 4.80
CA GLY A 138 20.45 5.75 3.67
C GLY A 138 19.09 5.10 3.81
N LYS A 139 18.48 4.75 2.65
CA LYS A 139 17.17 4.11 2.56
C LYS A 139 17.19 2.73 3.25
N SER A 140 16.83 2.69 4.54
CA SER A 140 16.79 1.46 5.34
C SER A 140 15.50 0.65 5.11
N SER A 141 14.44 1.30 4.63
CA SER A 141 13.14 0.70 4.29
C SER A 141 12.36 1.62 3.37
N SER A 142 11.41 1.08 2.63
CA SER A 142 10.48 1.88 1.86
C SER A 142 9.04 1.46 2.10
N SER A 143 8.10 2.41 2.02
CA SER A 143 6.66 2.10 2.11
C SER A 143 6.24 1.04 1.09
N SER A 144 6.81 1.07 -0.13
CA SER A 144 6.51 0.08 -1.18
C SER A 144 7.00 -1.32 -0.81
N GLU A 145 8.19 -1.45 -0.21
CA GLU A 145 8.71 -2.75 0.28
C GLU A 145 7.88 -3.29 1.43
N LEU A 146 7.48 -2.43 2.39
CA LEU A 146 6.60 -2.82 3.49
C LEU A 146 5.23 -3.30 2.97
N LEU A 147 4.65 -2.60 2.00
CA LEU A 147 3.39 -3.00 1.38
C LEU A 147 3.53 -4.30 0.58
N ALA A 148 4.66 -4.51 -0.12
CA ALA A 148 4.95 -5.76 -0.81
C ALA A 148 5.10 -6.91 0.19
N GLN A 149 5.88 -6.76 1.25
CA GLN A 149 6.03 -7.76 2.32
C GLN A 149 4.69 -8.07 2.99
N TRP A 150 3.87 -7.06 3.25
CA TRP A 150 2.53 -7.26 3.80
C TRP A 150 1.63 -8.01 2.80
N SER A 151 1.69 -7.69 1.52
CA SER A 151 0.96 -8.36 0.45
C SER A 151 1.41 -9.81 0.26
N GLU A 152 2.71 -10.10 0.37
CA GLU A 152 3.26 -11.44 0.35
C GLU A 152 2.89 -12.25 1.61
N GLY A 153 2.80 -11.60 2.76
CA GLY A 153 2.36 -12.19 4.03
C GLY A 153 0.88 -12.59 4.07
N ASN A 154 0.07 -12.19 3.10
CA ASN A 154 -1.33 -12.59 2.97
C ASN A 154 -1.56 -13.99 2.35
N ASN A 155 -0.50 -14.76 2.15
CA ASN A 155 -0.62 -16.16 1.79
C ASN A 155 -1.12 -16.98 2.99
N ILE A 156 -2.34 -17.48 2.89
CA ILE A 156 -2.92 -18.35 3.91
C ILE A 156 -2.54 -19.78 3.59
N ILE A 157 -1.69 -20.37 4.46
CA ILE A 157 -1.17 -21.72 4.29
C ILE A 157 -2.22 -22.73 4.75
N ARG A 158 -2.39 -23.79 3.97
CA ARG A 158 -3.25 -24.96 4.25
C ARG A 158 -2.49 -26.26 3.90
N ASP A 159 -2.97 -27.38 4.38
CA ASP A 159 -2.37 -28.70 4.11
C ASP A 159 -2.33 -29.05 2.60
N TRP A 160 -3.21 -28.45 1.82
CA TRP A 160 -3.31 -28.65 0.39
C TRP A 160 -2.49 -27.65 -0.45
N GLY A 161 -1.95 -26.60 0.17
CA GLY A 161 -1.20 -25.55 -0.51
C GLY A 161 -1.39 -24.19 0.11
N ILE A 162 -1.58 -23.18 -0.71
CA ILE A 162 -1.77 -21.79 -0.26
C ILE A 162 -2.92 -21.14 -1.00
N TYR A 163 -3.55 -20.15 -0.37
CA TYR A 163 -4.39 -19.21 -1.09
C TYR A 163 -4.11 -17.77 -0.67
N LYS A 164 -4.38 -16.85 -1.58
CA LYS A 164 -4.24 -15.42 -1.38
C LYS A 164 -5.55 -14.74 -1.77
N ILE A 165 -6.04 -13.82 -0.93
CA ILE A 165 -7.19 -12.97 -1.27
C ILE A 165 -6.68 -11.81 -2.11
N LEU A 166 -7.16 -11.72 -3.35
CA LEU A 166 -6.78 -10.68 -4.32
C LEU A 166 -7.73 -9.47 -4.24
N LEU A 167 -9.02 -9.75 -3.98
CA LEU A 167 -10.07 -8.75 -3.83
C LEU A 167 -11.14 -9.28 -2.87
N GLN A 168 -11.69 -8.40 -2.04
CA GLN A 168 -12.85 -8.71 -1.21
C GLN A 168 -13.70 -7.47 -1.02
N ASP A 169 -14.98 -7.58 -1.36
CA ASP A 169 -16.00 -6.61 -0.98
C ASP A 169 -17.24 -7.32 -0.39
N SER A 170 -18.37 -6.63 -0.27
CA SER A 170 -19.58 -7.17 0.38
C SER A 170 -20.24 -8.31 -0.39
N ARG A 171 -19.98 -8.49 -1.69
CA ARG A 171 -20.66 -9.47 -2.57
C ARG A 171 -19.72 -10.34 -3.37
N ILE A 172 -18.47 -9.94 -3.51
CA ILE A 172 -17.48 -10.61 -4.34
C ILE A 172 -16.20 -10.82 -3.54
N LYS A 173 -15.64 -12.03 -3.62
CA LYS A 173 -14.30 -12.34 -3.15
C LYS A 173 -13.53 -13.03 -4.27
N VAL A 174 -12.33 -12.57 -4.55
CA VAL A 174 -11.43 -13.18 -5.53
C VAL A 174 -10.21 -13.72 -4.80
N LYS A 175 -9.87 -14.98 -5.05
CA LYS A 175 -8.70 -15.65 -4.48
C LYS A 175 -7.84 -16.24 -5.59
N GLU A 176 -6.55 -16.31 -5.35
CA GLU A 176 -5.65 -17.22 -6.03
C GLU A 176 -5.44 -18.44 -5.13
N LEU A 177 -5.71 -19.63 -5.65
CA LEU A 177 -5.44 -20.91 -4.99
C LEU A 177 -4.26 -21.57 -5.68
N VAL A 178 -3.31 -22.11 -4.93
CA VAL A 178 -2.20 -22.93 -5.45
C VAL A 178 -2.29 -24.29 -4.79
N ILE A 179 -2.79 -25.27 -5.54
CA ILE A 179 -2.96 -26.64 -5.06
C ILE A 179 -1.67 -27.43 -5.36
N GLN A 180 -1.01 -27.89 -4.30
CA GLN A 180 0.23 -28.65 -4.41
C GLN A 180 0.01 -30.04 -5.01
N PRO A 181 1.03 -30.64 -5.62
CA PRO A 181 0.98 -32.02 -6.14
C PRO A 181 0.45 -33.03 -5.12
N ASN A 182 -0.46 -33.90 -5.54
CA ASN A 182 -1.10 -34.93 -4.72
C ASN A 182 -1.90 -34.39 -3.52
N LYS A 183 -2.39 -33.16 -3.62
CA LYS A 183 -3.21 -32.54 -2.59
C LYS A 183 -4.61 -32.22 -3.12
N CYS A 184 -5.55 -32.02 -2.18
CA CYS A 184 -6.92 -31.63 -2.50
C CYS A 184 -7.49 -30.73 -1.38
N ILE A 185 -8.41 -29.84 -1.75
CA ILE A 185 -9.29 -29.14 -0.79
C ILE A 185 -10.32 -30.10 -0.23
N SER A 186 -11.05 -29.69 0.82
CA SER A 186 -12.19 -30.49 1.34
C SER A 186 -13.28 -30.70 0.27
N TYR A 187 -14.00 -31.82 0.32
CA TYR A 187 -15.24 -31.97 -0.43
C TYR A 187 -16.33 -31.19 0.31
N GLN A 188 -16.85 -30.13 -0.31
CA GLN A 188 -17.63 -29.11 0.37
C GLN A 188 -18.75 -28.55 -0.51
N LYS A 189 -19.67 -27.81 0.11
CA LYS A 189 -20.67 -26.99 -0.57
C LYS A 189 -20.93 -25.69 0.18
N HIS A 190 -21.44 -24.69 -0.52
CA HIS A 190 -21.83 -23.39 -0.01
C HIS A 190 -23.32 -23.15 -0.23
N PHE A 191 -23.97 -22.46 0.70
CA PHE A 191 -25.42 -22.22 0.62
C PHE A 191 -25.77 -20.88 0.00
N LEU A 192 -24.91 -19.85 0.21
CA LEU A 192 -25.17 -18.44 -0.07
C LEU A 192 -24.31 -17.88 -1.19
N ARG A 193 -23.28 -18.64 -1.64
CA ARG A 193 -22.39 -18.22 -2.72
C ARG A 193 -22.25 -19.26 -3.81
N SER A 194 -21.92 -18.77 -4.98
CA SER A 194 -21.46 -19.53 -6.16
C SER A 194 -20.00 -19.21 -6.42
N GLU A 195 -19.32 -20.07 -7.16
CA GLU A 195 -17.90 -19.92 -7.47
C GLU A 195 -17.64 -20.11 -8.97
N ILE A 196 -16.72 -19.31 -9.50
CA ILE A 196 -16.16 -19.50 -10.84
C ILE A 196 -14.66 -19.74 -10.66
N TRP A 197 -14.16 -20.81 -11.24
CA TRP A 197 -12.75 -21.18 -11.21
C TRP A 197 -12.16 -21.07 -12.59
N PHE A 198 -11.06 -20.35 -12.71
CA PHE A 198 -10.23 -20.27 -13.90
C PHE A 198 -8.89 -20.88 -13.61
N VAL A 199 -8.48 -21.91 -14.36
CA VAL A 199 -7.16 -22.53 -14.23
C VAL A 199 -6.16 -21.65 -14.97
N SER A 200 -5.38 -20.87 -14.21
CA SER A 200 -4.39 -19.97 -14.78
C SER A 200 -3.06 -20.64 -15.10
N GLN A 201 -2.77 -21.79 -14.47
CA GLN A 201 -1.58 -22.60 -14.74
C GLN A 201 -1.74 -24.03 -14.23
N GLY A 202 -1.24 -25.01 -15.00
CA GLY A 202 -1.23 -26.41 -14.61
C GLY A 202 -2.55 -27.14 -14.89
N GLN A 203 -2.82 -28.18 -14.09
CA GLN A 203 -3.99 -29.05 -14.27
C GLN A 203 -4.56 -29.46 -12.92
N CYS A 204 -5.86 -29.72 -12.88
CA CYS A 204 -6.51 -30.28 -11.69
C CYS A 204 -7.70 -31.18 -12.10
N THR A 205 -8.23 -31.87 -11.11
CA THR A 205 -9.45 -32.68 -11.25
C THR A 205 -10.50 -32.13 -10.28
N VAL A 206 -11.72 -31.95 -10.76
CA VAL A 206 -12.85 -31.52 -9.95
C VAL A 206 -13.84 -32.65 -9.76
N LYS A 207 -14.09 -32.99 -8.50
CA LYS A 207 -15.22 -33.85 -8.09
C LYS A 207 -16.41 -32.95 -7.84
N HIS A 208 -17.51 -33.14 -8.58
CA HIS A 208 -18.66 -32.24 -8.56
C HIS A 208 -19.99 -33.00 -8.52
N SER A 209 -20.94 -32.53 -7.71
CA SER A 209 -22.30 -33.03 -7.67
C SER A 209 -23.32 -31.90 -7.53
N LYS A 210 -24.32 -31.92 -8.40
CA LYS A 210 -25.47 -30.98 -8.36
C LYS A 210 -26.57 -31.35 -7.36
N GLY A 211 -26.44 -32.50 -6.72
CA GLY A 211 -27.49 -33.00 -5.84
C GLY A 211 -26.92 -33.76 -4.64
N LYS A 212 -27.16 -35.09 -4.61
CA LYS A 212 -26.67 -35.91 -3.52
C LYS A 212 -25.14 -36.02 -3.56
N ARG A 213 -24.51 -35.89 -2.40
CA ARG A 213 -23.06 -36.00 -2.20
C ARG A 213 -22.40 -37.21 -2.88
N THR A 214 -23.12 -38.32 -2.95
CA THR A 214 -22.65 -39.60 -3.51
C THR A 214 -22.78 -39.70 -5.03
N ASP A 215 -23.57 -38.80 -5.64
CA ASP A 215 -23.84 -38.81 -7.07
C ASP A 215 -22.99 -37.71 -7.76
N TYR A 216 -21.73 -38.00 -7.95
CA TYR A 216 -20.76 -37.04 -8.46
C TYR A 216 -20.18 -37.44 -9.82
N THR A 217 -19.71 -36.43 -10.54
CA THR A 217 -18.91 -36.56 -11.75
C THR A 217 -17.49 -36.03 -11.52
N MET A 218 -16.54 -36.57 -12.28
CA MET A 218 -15.16 -36.10 -12.29
C MET A 218 -14.89 -35.30 -13.57
N HIS A 219 -14.31 -34.12 -13.41
CA HIS A 219 -13.92 -33.23 -14.50
C HIS A 219 -12.42 -32.99 -14.44
N ASN A 220 -11.74 -33.18 -15.55
CA ASN A 220 -10.33 -32.82 -15.66
C ASN A 220 -10.23 -31.44 -16.29
N LEU A 221 -9.60 -30.52 -15.58
CA LEU A 221 -9.38 -29.14 -16.02
C LEU A 221 -7.88 -28.93 -16.28
N ARG A 222 -7.58 -28.15 -17.30
CA ARG A 222 -6.26 -27.71 -17.67
C ARG A 222 -6.19 -26.20 -17.79
N GLU A 223 -5.04 -25.68 -18.06
CA GLU A 223 -4.81 -24.25 -18.29
C GLU A 223 -5.83 -23.68 -19.29
N ASP A 224 -6.36 -22.50 -19.00
CA ASP A 224 -7.42 -21.77 -19.68
C ASP A 224 -8.86 -22.31 -19.48
N ASP A 225 -9.04 -23.46 -18.82
CA ASP A 225 -10.38 -23.97 -18.55
C ASP A 225 -11.07 -23.16 -17.44
N VAL A 226 -12.39 -23.00 -17.62
CA VAL A 226 -13.29 -22.35 -16.63
C VAL A 226 -14.29 -23.38 -16.13
N PHE A 227 -14.51 -23.43 -14.82
CA PHE A 227 -15.50 -24.27 -14.17
C PHE A 227 -16.39 -23.43 -13.24
N THR A 228 -17.71 -23.68 -13.25
CA THR A 228 -18.66 -22.96 -12.39
C THR A 228 -19.29 -23.93 -11.40
N VAL A 229 -19.27 -23.55 -10.12
CA VAL A 229 -19.98 -24.21 -9.02
C VAL A 229 -21.09 -23.29 -8.53
N ARG A 230 -22.33 -23.78 -8.53
CA ARG A 230 -23.47 -23.01 -8.02
C ARG A 230 -23.66 -23.25 -6.53
N ALA A 231 -24.36 -22.35 -5.87
CA ALA A 231 -24.78 -22.56 -4.48
C ALA A 231 -25.48 -23.91 -4.33
N ASN A 232 -25.24 -24.59 -3.23
CA ASN A 232 -25.72 -25.93 -2.89
C ASN A 232 -25.14 -27.11 -3.71
N GLU A 233 -24.16 -26.87 -4.59
CA GLU A 233 -23.46 -27.94 -5.29
C GLU A 233 -22.21 -28.39 -4.53
N TRP A 234 -22.04 -29.71 -4.38
CA TRP A 234 -20.86 -30.32 -3.76
C TRP A 234 -19.68 -30.30 -4.73
N HIS A 235 -18.52 -29.88 -4.24
CA HIS A 235 -17.33 -29.73 -5.06
C HIS A 235 -16.05 -29.96 -4.27
N GLN A 236 -15.02 -30.43 -4.98
CA GLN A 236 -13.64 -30.60 -4.48
C GLN A 236 -12.68 -30.43 -5.64
N ILE A 237 -11.63 -29.65 -5.44
CA ILE A 237 -10.48 -29.63 -6.36
C ILE A 237 -9.41 -30.56 -5.81
N SER A 238 -8.83 -31.35 -6.66
CA SER A 238 -7.65 -32.17 -6.38
C SER A 238 -6.61 -31.98 -7.47
N ASN A 239 -5.35 -32.05 -7.08
CA ASN A 239 -4.22 -32.01 -8.00
C ASN A 239 -3.49 -33.37 -7.99
N PRO A 240 -3.87 -34.32 -8.84
CA PRO A 240 -3.19 -35.62 -8.93
C PRO A 240 -1.89 -35.57 -9.79
N TYR A 241 -1.50 -34.38 -10.26
CA TYR A 241 -0.37 -34.18 -11.14
C TYR A 241 0.91 -33.80 -10.37
N LEU A 242 2.05 -33.71 -11.09
CA LEU A 242 3.37 -33.48 -10.48
C LEU A 242 3.74 -32.00 -10.32
N THR A 243 2.99 -31.10 -10.96
CA THR A 243 3.20 -29.65 -10.88
C THR A 243 2.07 -28.99 -10.09
N PRO A 244 2.32 -27.87 -9.39
CA PRO A 244 1.26 -27.10 -8.76
C PRO A 244 0.19 -26.66 -9.76
N CYS A 245 -1.06 -26.59 -9.32
CA CYS A 245 -2.16 -26.04 -10.09
C CYS A 245 -2.58 -24.68 -9.51
N HIS A 246 -2.57 -23.64 -10.33
CA HIS A 246 -2.99 -22.28 -9.97
C HIS A 246 -4.40 -22.03 -10.48
N ILE A 247 -5.26 -21.54 -9.59
CA ILE A 247 -6.67 -21.30 -9.90
C ILE A 247 -7.05 -19.91 -9.38
N ILE A 248 -7.66 -19.13 -10.24
CA ILE A 248 -8.35 -17.90 -9.82
C ILE A 248 -9.80 -18.28 -9.50
N GLU A 249 -10.16 -18.12 -8.24
CA GLU A 249 -11.49 -18.38 -7.72
C GLU A 249 -12.24 -17.06 -7.53
N ILE A 250 -13.38 -16.92 -8.15
CA ILE A 250 -14.31 -15.80 -7.97
C ILE A 250 -15.52 -16.31 -7.21
N GLN A 251 -15.68 -15.92 -5.96
CA GLN A 251 -16.85 -16.18 -5.12
C GLN A 251 -17.82 -15.01 -5.23
N TYR A 252 -19.09 -15.27 -5.42
CA TYR A 252 -20.14 -14.24 -5.51
C TYR A 252 -21.46 -14.73 -4.95
N GLY A 253 -22.19 -13.85 -4.27
CA GLY A 253 -23.47 -14.21 -3.64
C GLY A 253 -23.92 -13.22 -2.58
N SER A 254 -24.86 -13.67 -1.74
CA SER A 254 -25.33 -12.85 -0.62
C SER A 254 -24.37 -12.86 0.57
N ASP A 255 -23.53 -13.89 0.68
CA ASP A 255 -22.47 -14.01 1.67
C ASP A 255 -21.27 -14.77 1.06
N THR A 256 -20.07 -14.22 1.22
CA THR A 256 -18.79 -14.81 0.81
C THR A 256 -17.87 -15.11 2.01
N SER A 257 -18.44 -15.20 3.22
CA SER A 257 -17.70 -15.54 4.43
C SER A 257 -17.19 -17.00 4.39
N GLU A 258 -16.14 -17.28 5.16
CA GLU A 258 -15.60 -18.65 5.29
C GLU A 258 -16.51 -19.55 6.16
N GLU A 259 -17.54 -18.98 6.80
CA GLU A 259 -18.52 -19.71 7.61
C GLU A 259 -19.63 -20.34 6.77
N ASP A 260 -19.90 -19.81 5.55
CA ASP A 260 -20.83 -20.38 4.58
C ASP A 260 -20.23 -21.63 3.92
N ILE A 261 -20.06 -22.71 4.71
CA ILE A 261 -19.47 -23.95 4.22
C ILE A 261 -20.00 -25.18 4.98
N GLN A 262 -20.35 -26.21 4.24
CA GLN A 262 -20.57 -27.56 4.74
C GLN A 262 -19.51 -28.50 4.16
N ARG A 263 -18.76 -29.19 4.99
CA ARG A 263 -17.75 -30.17 4.58
C ARG A 263 -18.26 -31.59 4.75
N ASP A 264 -17.76 -32.48 3.89
CA ASP A 264 -17.89 -33.93 4.07
C ASP A 264 -16.84 -34.37 5.08
N GLU A 265 -17.28 -34.87 6.25
CA GLU A 265 -16.43 -35.46 7.26
C GLU A 265 -16.09 -36.92 6.93
#